data_5a5724dd3805ed410b6de8231b70d5cd
#
_entry.id   5a5724dd3805ed410b6de8231b70d5cd
#
_cell.length_a   1.000
_cell.length_b   1.000
_cell.length_c   1.000
_cell.angle_alpha   90.00
_cell.angle_beta   90.00
_cell.angle_gamma   90.00
#
_symmetry.space_group_name_H-M   'P 1'
#
loop_
_entity.id
_entity.type
_entity.pdbx_description
1 polymer ?
#
loop_
_entity_poly.entity_id
_entity_poly.type
_entity_poly.pdbx_seq_one_letter_code
_entity_poly.pdbx_strand_id
1 'polypeptide(L)'
;MALRFFNTYSREIEEFELRNPTARPVRLYTCGPTVYSRAHIGNFRAYIFEDLLQRQLELRGYKVHRVMNITDVEDKTIRGAREAGVPLQTFTEQFKAAFFEDAHTLRIKRADEYPAATDQRYLDRMIEMISGLISKGLAYQADDKSVYFRINKFPDYGKLAHFDLTQLQSTGRVKHDEYDKEHIGDFALWKAWDEADGDVKWNSPWGSGRPGWHIECSAMATALLGDQIDIHCGGVDNIFPHHEAEIAQSEGVTGKKFVRYWLHCAHLLVDGQKMAKSLGNFYTVPDVLAKNYTGREIRYALLRVHYRVPLNFTWEGMKEARENVRASTARTMNTRASAIHTQTGSESKLPRTMPVRKTSENHISGGCVVSCSRIEEDVGELAACIDAFYHSMELMGWDTILSIL
;
A
#
# COMPACT_ATOMS: atom_id res chain seq x y z
N MET A 1 -17.93 -3.06 18.39
CA MET A 1 -17.14 -1.82 18.62
C MET A 1 -16.96 -1.09 17.30
N ALA A 2 -16.96 0.24 17.33
CA ALA A 2 -16.66 1.06 16.17
C ALA A 2 -15.20 0.92 15.76
N LEU A 3 -14.94 0.87 14.46
CA LEU A 3 -13.58 0.87 13.91
C LEU A 3 -12.98 2.27 14.07
N ARG A 4 -11.75 2.39 14.54
CA ARG A 4 -11.09 3.68 14.79
C ARG A 4 -9.69 3.66 14.21
N PHE A 5 -9.25 4.79 13.62
CA PHE A 5 -7.91 4.97 13.06
C PHE A 5 -7.23 6.21 13.64
N PHE A 6 -5.91 6.13 13.82
CA PHE A 6 -5.13 7.32 14.00
C PHE A 6 -4.96 8.00 12.63
N ASN A 7 -5.55 9.17 12.48
CA ASN A 7 -5.45 9.96 11.26
C ASN A 7 -4.22 10.87 11.34
N THR A 8 -3.26 10.68 10.44
CA THR A 8 -2.03 11.49 10.43
C THR A 8 -2.32 12.98 10.23
N TYR A 9 -3.40 13.30 9.48
CA TYR A 9 -3.77 14.69 9.19
C TYR A 9 -4.22 15.46 10.44
N SER A 10 -5.07 14.87 11.27
CA SER A 10 -5.54 15.48 12.53
C SER A 10 -4.63 15.18 13.72
N ARG A 11 -3.80 14.14 13.64
CA ARG A 11 -3.04 13.52 14.76
C ARG A 11 -3.93 12.98 15.87
N GLU A 12 -5.15 12.63 15.55
CA GLU A 12 -6.13 12.10 16.50
C GLU A 12 -6.60 10.69 16.12
N ILE A 13 -7.14 9.97 17.09
CA ILE A 13 -7.84 8.70 16.85
C ILE A 13 -9.29 9.02 16.52
N GLU A 14 -9.68 8.80 15.28
CA GLU A 14 -11.01 9.08 14.78
C GLU A 14 -11.80 7.80 14.54
N GLU A 15 -13.13 7.85 14.75
CA GLU A 15 -14.02 6.76 14.34
C GLU A 15 -14.14 6.71 12.82
N PHE A 16 -14.08 5.49 12.28
CA PHE A 16 -14.20 5.28 10.84
C PHE A 16 -15.66 5.39 10.41
N GLU A 17 -15.93 6.37 9.59
CA GLU A 17 -17.21 6.59 8.96
C GLU A 17 -17.02 6.78 7.45
N LEU A 18 -17.83 6.11 6.65
CA LEU A 18 -17.88 6.37 5.22
C LEU A 18 -18.52 7.74 4.93
N ARG A 19 -17.97 8.47 3.99
CA ARG A 19 -18.55 9.76 3.53
C ARG A 19 -19.96 9.59 2.96
N ASN A 20 -20.24 8.43 2.36
CA ASN A 20 -21.56 8.08 1.86
C ASN A 20 -21.78 6.58 2.09
N PRO A 21 -22.47 6.21 3.17
CA PRO A 21 -22.62 4.81 3.58
C PRO A 21 -23.53 3.98 2.65
N THR A 22 -24.28 4.61 1.76
CA THR A 22 -25.22 3.89 0.88
C THR A 22 -24.50 3.30 -0.32
N ALA A 23 -24.19 2.00 -0.25
CA ALA A 23 -23.94 1.09 -1.37
C ALA A 23 -22.61 1.22 -2.15
N ARG A 24 -21.63 2.06 -1.76
CA ARG A 24 -20.33 2.09 -2.41
C ARG A 24 -19.23 1.41 -1.58
N PRO A 25 -18.18 0.85 -2.22
CA PRO A 25 -17.03 0.34 -1.49
C PRO A 25 -16.23 1.47 -0.80
N VAL A 26 -15.48 1.10 0.25
CA VAL A 26 -14.42 1.93 0.82
C VAL A 26 -13.39 2.19 -0.29
N ARG A 27 -13.11 3.45 -0.57
CA ARG A 27 -12.11 3.88 -1.54
C ARG A 27 -10.76 3.96 -0.85
N LEU A 28 -9.89 3.00 -1.12
CA LEU A 28 -8.57 2.87 -0.52
C LEU A 28 -7.49 3.06 -1.59
N TYR A 29 -6.67 4.11 -1.46
CA TYR A 29 -5.49 4.30 -2.27
C TYR A 29 -4.23 4.00 -1.46
N THR A 30 -3.28 3.30 -2.06
CA THR A 30 -2.01 2.95 -1.42
C THR A 30 -0.86 3.23 -2.38
N CYS A 31 0.19 3.92 -1.89
CA CYS A 31 1.38 4.15 -2.69
C CYS A 31 2.13 2.85 -2.94
N GLY A 32 2.28 2.49 -4.21
CA GLY A 32 2.96 1.29 -4.65
C GLY A 32 4.47 1.48 -4.88
N PRO A 33 5.13 0.50 -5.49
CA PRO A 33 6.56 0.54 -5.72
C PRO A 33 6.96 1.47 -6.87
N THR A 34 8.12 2.13 -6.73
CA THR A 34 8.90 2.63 -7.87
C THR A 34 9.78 1.49 -8.37
N VAL A 35 9.53 1.04 -9.61
CA VAL A 35 10.09 -0.20 -10.14
C VAL A 35 11.44 0.00 -10.83
N TYR A 36 12.42 0.54 -10.10
CA TYR A 36 13.82 0.68 -10.54
C TYR A 36 14.75 -0.39 -9.98
N SER A 37 14.29 -1.13 -8.96
CA SER A 37 15.00 -2.24 -8.33
C SER A 37 14.01 -3.13 -7.60
N ARG A 38 14.42 -4.35 -7.23
CA ARG A 38 13.59 -5.21 -6.38
C ARG A 38 13.31 -4.51 -5.05
N ALA A 39 12.04 -4.54 -4.62
CA ALA A 39 11.60 -3.93 -3.38
C ALA A 39 12.25 -4.62 -2.17
N HIS A 40 12.62 -3.85 -1.15
CA HIS A 40 13.20 -4.40 0.08
C HIS A 40 12.13 -4.67 1.13
N ILE A 41 12.49 -5.43 2.17
CA ILE A 41 11.55 -5.82 3.25
C ILE A 41 10.92 -4.62 3.97
N GLY A 42 11.58 -3.46 3.97
CA GLY A 42 11.01 -2.23 4.51
C GLY A 42 9.82 -1.69 3.71
N ASN A 43 9.85 -1.82 2.36
CA ASN A 43 8.69 -1.50 1.53
C ASN A 43 7.54 -2.48 1.83
N PHE A 44 7.86 -3.77 1.91
CA PHE A 44 6.86 -4.80 2.19
C PHE A 44 6.22 -4.66 3.56
N ARG A 45 6.87 -4.04 4.53
CA ARG A 45 6.23 -3.71 5.80
C ARG A 45 5.01 -2.79 5.61
N ALA A 46 5.13 -1.76 4.77
CA ALA A 46 4.01 -0.87 4.44
C ALA A 46 2.92 -1.63 3.67
N TYR A 47 3.29 -2.39 2.64
CA TYR A 47 2.33 -3.15 1.83
C TYR A 47 1.58 -4.23 2.63
N ILE A 48 2.23 -4.88 3.61
CA ILE A 48 1.60 -5.84 4.53
C ILE A 48 0.63 -5.13 5.48
N PHE A 49 0.99 -3.96 5.99
CA PHE A 49 0.08 -3.14 6.80
C PHE A 49 -1.18 -2.78 6.00
N GLU A 50 -1.04 -2.34 4.76
CA GLU A 50 -2.14 -1.99 3.86
C GLU A 50 -3.04 -3.20 3.54
N ASP A 51 -2.44 -4.36 3.33
CA ASP A 51 -3.14 -5.64 3.16
C ASP A 51 -3.95 -6.00 4.42
N LEU A 52 -3.36 -5.84 5.59
CA LEU A 52 -4.03 -6.09 6.87
C LEU A 52 -5.21 -5.14 7.08
N LEU A 53 -5.04 -3.86 6.75
CA LEU A 53 -6.11 -2.86 6.79
C LEU A 53 -7.28 -3.26 5.88
N GLN A 54 -7.00 -3.65 4.63
CA GLN A 54 -8.04 -4.12 3.71
C GLN A 54 -8.78 -5.34 4.28
N ARG A 55 -8.06 -6.35 4.78
CA ARG A 55 -8.68 -7.54 5.40
C ARG A 55 -9.52 -7.19 6.61
N GLN A 56 -9.07 -6.26 7.45
CA GLN A 56 -9.82 -5.81 8.62
C GLN A 56 -11.13 -5.10 8.22
N LEU A 57 -11.09 -4.26 7.19
CA LEU A 57 -12.30 -3.61 6.65
C LEU A 57 -13.29 -4.65 6.10
N GLU A 58 -12.79 -5.62 5.33
CA GLU A 58 -13.61 -6.70 4.77
C GLU A 58 -14.20 -7.59 5.85
N LEU A 59 -13.44 -7.94 6.89
CA LEU A 59 -13.92 -8.69 8.04
C LEU A 59 -15.04 -7.97 8.79
N ARG A 60 -15.05 -6.65 8.79
CA ARG A 60 -16.11 -5.80 9.33
C ARG A 60 -17.30 -5.62 8.39
N GLY A 61 -17.32 -6.33 7.26
CA GLY A 61 -18.41 -6.32 6.29
C GLY A 61 -18.36 -5.17 5.29
N TYR A 62 -17.28 -4.36 5.26
CA TYR A 62 -17.12 -3.34 4.24
C TYR A 62 -16.67 -3.99 2.92
N LYS A 63 -17.22 -3.54 1.80
CA LYS A 63 -16.59 -3.76 0.50
C LYS A 63 -15.46 -2.75 0.35
N VAL A 64 -14.32 -3.19 -0.16
CA VAL A 64 -13.15 -2.32 -0.38
C VAL A 64 -12.83 -2.31 -1.87
N HIS A 65 -12.58 -1.12 -2.42
CA HIS A 65 -11.96 -0.93 -3.73
C HIS A 65 -10.58 -0.34 -3.50
N ARG A 66 -9.56 -1.18 -3.58
CA ARG A 66 -8.16 -0.80 -3.36
C ARG A 66 -7.44 -0.57 -4.68
N VAL A 67 -6.80 0.58 -4.80
CA VAL A 67 -5.92 0.93 -5.90
C VAL A 67 -4.50 1.08 -5.35
N MET A 68 -3.52 0.49 -6.05
CA MET A 68 -2.09 0.63 -5.75
C MET A 68 -1.35 0.99 -7.03
N ASN A 69 -0.70 2.16 -7.09
CA ASN A 69 0.03 2.56 -8.29
C ASN A 69 1.32 1.76 -8.50
N ILE A 70 1.80 1.80 -9.73
CA ILE A 70 3.15 1.39 -10.11
C ILE A 70 3.84 2.61 -10.73
N THR A 71 4.88 3.13 -10.06
CA THR A 71 5.72 4.19 -10.61
C THR A 71 6.78 3.57 -11.51
N ASP A 72 6.52 3.56 -12.79
CA ASP A 72 7.38 2.98 -13.83
C ASP A 72 8.13 4.03 -14.66
N VAL A 73 7.95 5.33 -14.37
CA VAL A 73 8.73 6.44 -14.91
C VAL A 73 9.20 7.38 -13.79
N GLU A 74 10.50 7.49 -13.61
CA GLU A 74 11.15 8.37 -12.63
C GLU A 74 12.65 8.42 -12.95
N ASP A 75 13.40 9.38 -12.43
CA ASP A 75 14.84 9.58 -12.72
C ASP A 75 15.66 8.29 -12.54
N LYS A 76 15.34 7.46 -11.52
CA LYS A 76 16.06 6.20 -11.26
C LYS A 76 15.69 5.10 -12.27
N THR A 77 14.42 5.02 -12.69
CA THR A 77 13.98 4.04 -13.70
C THR A 77 14.60 4.34 -15.05
N ILE A 78 14.61 5.63 -15.45
CA ILE A 78 15.21 6.09 -16.71
C ILE A 78 16.72 5.82 -16.71
N ARG A 79 17.42 6.24 -15.66
CA ARG A 79 18.86 6.00 -15.51
C ARG A 79 19.17 4.49 -15.53
N GLY A 80 18.43 3.68 -14.78
CA GLY A 80 18.62 2.23 -14.74
C GLY A 80 18.40 1.57 -16.10
N ALA A 81 17.39 1.99 -16.87
CA ALA A 81 17.12 1.50 -18.21
C ALA A 81 18.28 1.84 -19.19
N ARG A 82 18.81 3.09 -19.10
CA ARG A 82 19.97 3.52 -19.89
C ARG A 82 21.24 2.75 -19.54
N GLU A 83 21.52 2.59 -18.26
CA GLU A 83 22.69 1.82 -17.78
C GLU A 83 22.61 0.35 -18.21
N ALA A 84 21.40 -0.21 -18.25
CA ALA A 84 21.15 -1.58 -18.72
C ALA A 84 21.10 -1.70 -20.25
N GLY A 85 21.06 -0.59 -20.99
CA GLY A 85 20.97 -0.58 -22.46
C GLY A 85 19.66 -1.17 -23.01
N VAL A 86 18.55 -1.04 -22.27
CA VAL A 86 17.23 -1.59 -22.67
C VAL A 86 16.15 -0.50 -22.61
N PRO A 87 15.02 -0.66 -23.34
CA PRO A 87 13.88 0.23 -23.23
C PRO A 87 13.35 0.33 -21.80
N LEU A 88 12.83 1.50 -21.39
CA LEU A 88 12.27 1.75 -20.06
C LEU A 88 11.24 0.68 -19.65
N GLN A 89 10.31 0.34 -20.54
CA GLN A 89 9.28 -0.66 -20.28
C GLN A 89 9.90 -2.04 -19.98
N THR A 90 10.90 -2.47 -20.74
CA THR A 90 11.60 -3.75 -20.51
C THR A 90 12.30 -3.75 -19.16
N PHE A 91 12.94 -2.63 -18.81
CA PHE A 91 13.62 -2.48 -17.52
C PHE A 91 12.65 -2.52 -16.33
N THR A 92 11.55 -1.80 -16.41
CA THR A 92 10.60 -1.69 -15.29
C THR A 92 9.74 -2.94 -15.11
N GLU A 93 9.37 -3.64 -16.20
CA GLU A 93 8.53 -4.83 -16.15
C GLU A 93 9.18 -5.98 -15.35
N GLN A 94 10.51 -6.14 -15.39
CA GLN A 94 11.21 -7.15 -14.57
C GLN A 94 11.03 -6.90 -13.06
N PHE A 95 11.07 -5.64 -12.62
CA PHE A 95 10.91 -5.30 -11.21
C PHE A 95 9.44 -5.28 -10.77
N LYS A 96 8.55 -4.97 -11.68
CA LYS A 96 7.11 -5.12 -11.48
C LYS A 96 6.74 -6.60 -11.30
N ALA A 97 7.27 -7.49 -12.15
CA ALA A 97 7.10 -8.93 -11.99
C ALA A 97 7.67 -9.43 -10.65
N ALA A 98 8.89 -8.99 -10.28
CA ALA A 98 9.51 -9.32 -9.01
C ALA A 98 8.71 -8.82 -7.80
N PHE A 99 8.09 -7.64 -7.89
CA PHE A 99 7.20 -7.14 -6.85
C PHE A 99 5.98 -8.05 -6.64
N PHE A 100 5.32 -8.49 -7.72
CA PHE A 100 4.17 -9.39 -7.62
C PHE A 100 4.55 -10.78 -7.11
N GLU A 101 5.73 -11.29 -7.47
CA GLU A 101 6.27 -12.55 -6.94
C GLU A 101 6.47 -12.47 -5.42
N ASP A 102 7.14 -11.41 -4.96
CA ASP A 102 7.39 -11.17 -3.54
C ASP A 102 6.09 -10.93 -2.75
N ALA A 103 5.16 -10.16 -3.31
CA ALA A 103 3.84 -9.92 -2.72
C ALA A 103 3.04 -11.23 -2.58
N HIS A 104 3.09 -12.11 -3.60
CA HIS A 104 2.48 -13.43 -3.54
C HIS A 104 3.12 -14.31 -2.45
N THR A 105 4.45 -14.33 -2.37
CA THR A 105 5.21 -15.06 -1.35
C THR A 105 4.84 -14.62 0.06
N LEU A 106 4.61 -13.31 0.25
CA LEU A 106 4.17 -12.72 1.51
C LEU A 106 2.65 -12.76 1.71
N ARG A 107 1.90 -13.42 0.80
CA ARG A 107 0.43 -13.54 0.83
C ARG A 107 -0.31 -12.21 0.94
N ILE A 108 0.24 -11.18 0.32
CA ILE A 108 -0.43 -9.89 0.19
C ILE A 108 -1.57 -10.05 -0.81
N LYS A 109 -2.79 -9.68 -0.39
CA LYS A 109 -3.96 -9.67 -1.25
C LYS A 109 -3.75 -8.68 -2.39
N ARG A 110 -4.08 -9.07 -3.61
CA ARG A 110 -3.99 -8.16 -4.76
C ARG A 110 -4.95 -6.98 -4.56
N ALA A 111 -4.50 -5.78 -4.94
CA ALA A 111 -5.40 -4.65 -5.11
C ALA A 111 -6.32 -4.91 -6.32
N ASP A 112 -7.43 -4.20 -6.38
CA ASP A 112 -8.37 -4.31 -7.49
C ASP A 112 -7.76 -3.77 -8.78
N GLU A 113 -6.93 -2.70 -8.67
CA GLU A 113 -6.24 -2.08 -9.80
C GLU A 113 -4.81 -1.70 -9.46
N TYR A 114 -3.93 -1.80 -10.48
CA TYR A 114 -2.53 -1.39 -10.44
C TYR A 114 -2.22 -0.45 -11.61
N PRO A 115 -2.65 0.83 -11.54
CA PRO A 115 -2.34 1.81 -12.57
C PRO A 115 -0.83 2.06 -12.67
N ALA A 116 -0.31 2.16 -13.90
CA ALA A 116 1.08 2.51 -14.18
C ALA A 116 1.18 3.98 -14.63
N ALA A 117 2.25 4.68 -14.24
CA ALA A 117 2.42 6.10 -14.56
C ALA A 117 2.59 6.34 -16.06
N THR A 118 3.13 5.37 -16.81
CA THR A 118 3.31 5.44 -18.27
C THR A 118 2.07 5.13 -19.09
N ASP A 119 0.97 4.69 -18.46
CA ASP A 119 -0.29 4.46 -19.17
C ASP A 119 -0.86 5.79 -19.70
N GLN A 120 -1.13 5.85 -21.01
CA GLN A 120 -1.59 7.08 -21.68
C GLN A 120 -2.83 7.69 -21.03
N ARG A 121 -3.76 6.88 -20.55
CA ARG A 121 -4.95 7.31 -19.82
C ARG A 121 -4.62 8.18 -18.61
N TYR A 122 -3.59 7.80 -17.87
CA TYR A 122 -3.20 8.54 -16.67
C TYR A 122 -2.29 9.73 -17.01
N LEU A 123 -1.47 9.62 -18.04
CA LEU A 123 -0.72 10.76 -18.60
C LEU A 123 -1.66 11.89 -19.05
N ASP A 124 -2.73 11.55 -19.77
CA ASP A 124 -3.74 12.52 -20.19
C ASP A 124 -4.41 13.18 -18.96
N ARG A 125 -4.71 12.38 -17.92
CA ARG A 125 -5.27 12.91 -16.67
C ARG A 125 -4.29 13.80 -15.91
N MET A 126 -3.01 13.47 -15.88
CA MET A 126 -1.95 14.32 -15.29
C MET A 126 -1.89 15.67 -16.02
N ILE A 127 -1.88 15.66 -17.35
CA ILE A 127 -1.86 16.88 -18.18
C ILE A 127 -3.13 17.73 -17.92
N GLU A 128 -4.30 17.11 -17.83
CA GLU A 128 -5.55 17.79 -17.49
C GLU A 128 -5.47 18.47 -16.11
N MET A 129 -4.99 17.74 -15.09
CA MET A 129 -4.86 18.28 -13.74
C MET A 129 -3.85 19.45 -13.69
N ILE A 130 -2.70 19.30 -14.33
CA ILE A 130 -1.69 20.37 -14.39
C ILE A 130 -2.24 21.60 -15.09
N SER A 131 -2.97 21.43 -16.22
CA SER A 131 -3.63 22.53 -16.92
C SER A 131 -4.65 23.26 -16.03
N GLY A 132 -5.41 22.49 -15.23
CA GLY A 132 -6.31 23.01 -14.22
C GLY A 132 -5.62 23.83 -13.13
N LEU A 133 -4.45 23.35 -12.65
CA LEU A 133 -3.64 24.08 -11.66
C LEU A 133 -3.07 25.39 -12.23
N ILE A 134 -2.60 25.37 -13.47
CA ILE A 134 -2.11 26.58 -14.16
C ILE A 134 -3.26 27.60 -14.31
N SER A 135 -4.43 27.17 -14.75
CA SER A 135 -5.59 28.06 -14.94
C SER A 135 -6.03 28.74 -13.65
N LYS A 136 -5.78 28.11 -12.49
CA LYS A 136 -6.06 28.64 -11.16
C LYS A 136 -4.91 29.44 -10.55
N GLY A 137 -3.78 29.59 -11.26
CA GLY A 137 -2.59 30.29 -10.77
C GLY A 137 -1.81 29.55 -9.70
N LEU A 138 -2.11 28.23 -9.49
CA LEU A 138 -1.42 27.37 -8.54
C LEU A 138 -0.17 26.71 -9.13
N ALA A 139 0.01 26.79 -10.45
CA ALA A 139 1.19 26.28 -11.14
C ALA A 139 1.67 27.26 -12.21
N TYR A 140 2.90 27.12 -12.66
CA TYR A 140 3.51 27.94 -13.71
C TYR A 140 4.51 27.16 -14.54
N GLN A 141 4.69 27.55 -15.77
CA GLN A 141 5.78 27.08 -16.61
C GLN A 141 7.01 27.97 -16.40
N ALA A 142 8.14 27.37 -16.09
CA ALA A 142 9.42 28.07 -15.94
C ALA A 142 10.17 28.22 -17.28
N ASP A 143 11.30 28.92 -17.29
CA ASP A 143 12.11 29.18 -18.49
C ASP A 143 12.67 27.89 -19.10
N ASP A 144 12.99 26.89 -18.27
CA ASP A 144 13.41 25.54 -18.68
C ASP A 144 12.30 24.71 -19.33
N LYS A 145 11.08 25.25 -19.46
CA LYS A 145 9.86 24.60 -19.98
C LYS A 145 9.22 23.59 -19.04
N SER A 146 9.80 23.32 -17.88
CA SER A 146 9.17 22.51 -16.82
C SER A 146 8.00 23.27 -16.20
N VAL A 147 7.05 22.53 -15.61
CA VAL A 147 5.91 23.11 -14.89
C VAL A 147 6.04 22.79 -13.41
N TYR A 148 5.94 23.81 -12.59
CA TYR A 148 6.06 23.70 -11.13
C TYR A 148 4.77 24.12 -10.42
N PHE A 149 4.51 23.50 -9.27
CA PHE A 149 3.46 23.89 -8.34
C PHE A 149 3.97 25.01 -7.43
N ARG A 150 3.18 26.08 -7.27
CA ARG A 150 3.46 27.22 -6.37
C ARG A 150 2.98 26.93 -4.96
N ILE A 151 3.84 26.42 -4.09
CA ILE A 151 3.44 26.07 -2.71
C ILE A 151 2.90 27.28 -1.93
N ASN A 152 3.43 28.49 -2.16
CA ASN A 152 3.01 29.72 -1.47
C ASN A 152 1.60 30.20 -1.87
N LYS A 153 1.00 29.64 -2.92
CA LYS A 153 -0.36 29.91 -3.36
C LYS A 153 -1.40 28.93 -2.81
N PHE A 154 -0.96 27.88 -2.13
CA PHE A 154 -1.82 26.90 -1.48
C PHE A 154 -1.71 27.03 0.04
N PRO A 155 -2.63 27.75 0.71
CA PRO A 155 -2.53 28.10 2.14
C PRO A 155 -2.46 26.91 3.08
N ASP A 156 -2.96 25.77 2.64
CA ASP A 156 -3.04 24.53 3.42
C ASP A 156 -1.80 23.63 3.26
N TYR A 157 -0.78 24.07 2.49
CA TYR A 157 0.47 23.30 2.33
C TYR A 157 1.23 23.18 3.65
N GLY A 158 1.59 21.96 4.01
CA GLY A 158 2.27 21.64 5.27
C GLY A 158 1.36 21.12 6.38
N LYS A 159 0.03 21.08 6.17
CA LYS A 159 -0.92 20.62 7.20
C LYS A 159 -0.82 19.14 7.53
N LEU A 160 -0.57 18.27 6.54
CA LEU A 160 -0.38 16.84 6.80
C LEU A 160 0.95 16.57 7.52
N ALA A 161 2.01 17.24 7.07
CA ALA A 161 3.36 17.10 7.65
C ALA A 161 3.54 17.91 8.93
N HIS A 162 2.58 18.78 9.27
CA HIS A 162 2.57 19.63 10.48
C HIS A 162 3.79 20.53 10.59
N PHE A 163 4.12 21.22 9.51
CA PHE A 163 5.15 22.27 9.53
C PHE A 163 4.61 23.57 8.91
N ASP A 164 5.27 24.68 9.25
CA ASP A 164 5.04 25.98 8.63
C ASP A 164 5.99 26.13 7.40
N LEU A 165 5.50 26.75 6.33
CA LEU A 165 6.31 27.06 5.14
C LEU A 165 7.58 27.84 5.43
N THR A 166 7.60 28.67 6.48
CA THR A 166 8.78 29.41 6.92
C THR A 166 9.90 28.48 7.38
N GLN A 167 9.59 27.29 7.88
CA GLN A 167 10.56 26.28 8.29
C GLN A 167 11.22 25.55 7.12
N LEU A 168 10.54 25.46 5.97
CA LEU A 168 11.08 24.84 4.76
C LEU A 168 12.30 25.60 4.23
N GLN A 169 12.25 26.92 4.28
CA GLN A 169 13.33 27.78 3.78
C GLN A 169 14.60 27.68 4.64
N SER A 170 14.45 27.39 5.93
CA SER A 170 15.55 27.35 6.89
C SER A 170 16.28 26.01 7.00
N THR A 171 15.63 24.90 6.64
CA THR A 171 16.13 23.54 6.92
C THR A 171 16.90 22.87 5.79
N GLY A 172 16.94 23.46 4.59
CA GLY A 172 17.62 22.89 3.42
C GLY A 172 17.12 21.48 3.02
N ARG A 173 15.93 21.07 3.50
CA ARG A 173 15.34 19.74 3.26
C ARG A 173 14.83 19.53 1.84
N VAL A 174 14.82 20.58 1.01
CA VAL A 174 14.33 20.56 -0.37
C VAL A 174 15.53 20.41 -1.32
N LYS A 175 16.24 19.30 -1.27
CA LYS A 175 17.36 18.98 -2.18
C LYS A 175 16.99 18.02 -3.30
N HIS A 176 15.72 17.86 -3.65
CA HIS A 176 15.36 16.81 -4.59
C HIS A 176 15.19 17.25 -6.06
N ASP A 177 15.11 18.55 -6.35
CA ASP A 177 15.03 19.03 -7.71
C ASP A 177 16.02 20.20 -7.93
N GLU A 178 17.07 19.97 -8.70
CA GLU A 178 18.06 20.99 -9.12
C GLU A 178 17.54 21.73 -10.37
N TYR A 179 16.43 22.50 -10.25
CA TYR A 179 15.86 23.25 -11.36
C TYR A 179 15.67 24.73 -11.03
N ASP A 180 15.57 25.56 -12.07
CA ASP A 180 15.25 27.01 -11.98
C ASP A 180 13.80 27.20 -11.48
N LYS A 181 13.64 27.30 -10.16
CA LYS A 181 12.35 27.51 -9.49
C LYS A 181 12.21 28.97 -9.07
N GLU A 182 11.00 29.52 -9.17
CA GLU A 182 10.69 30.83 -8.56
C GLU A 182 10.92 30.81 -7.04
N HIS A 183 10.63 29.65 -6.40
CA HIS A 183 10.81 29.43 -4.97
C HIS A 183 11.41 28.05 -4.68
N ILE A 184 12.32 27.97 -3.72
CA ILE A 184 13.04 26.73 -3.33
C ILE A 184 12.10 25.58 -2.97
N GLY A 185 10.89 25.88 -2.50
CA GLY A 185 9.91 24.85 -2.09
C GLY A 185 9.02 24.33 -3.21
N ASP A 186 8.95 24.99 -4.38
CA ASP A 186 8.09 24.59 -5.47
C ASP A 186 8.54 23.21 -6.01
N PHE A 187 7.60 22.37 -6.40
CA PHE A 187 7.88 21.01 -6.87
C PHE A 187 7.39 20.78 -8.30
N ALA A 188 8.10 19.93 -9.03
CA ALA A 188 7.82 19.68 -10.44
C ALA A 188 6.51 18.89 -10.61
N LEU A 189 5.64 19.38 -11.49
CA LEU A 189 4.44 18.72 -12.00
C LEU A 189 4.69 18.06 -13.35
N TRP A 190 5.48 18.73 -14.20
CA TRP A 190 5.93 18.26 -15.50
C TRP A 190 7.38 18.64 -15.68
N LYS A 191 8.25 17.66 -15.93
CA LYS A 191 9.67 17.87 -16.21
C LYS A 191 9.86 17.96 -17.71
N ALA A 192 10.41 19.08 -18.20
CA ALA A 192 10.79 19.20 -19.60
C ALA A 192 11.83 18.13 -19.96
N TRP A 193 11.71 17.63 -21.18
CA TRP A 193 12.66 16.63 -21.68
C TRP A 193 14.07 17.20 -21.78
N ASP A 194 15.04 16.41 -21.39
CA ASP A 194 16.45 16.63 -21.61
C ASP A 194 17.14 15.39 -22.21
N GLU A 195 18.42 15.50 -22.57
CA GLU A 195 19.18 14.39 -23.15
C GLU A 195 19.36 13.20 -22.20
N ALA A 196 19.26 13.42 -20.89
CA ALA A 196 19.34 12.35 -19.90
C ALA A 196 18.10 11.46 -19.91
N ASP A 197 16.95 11.95 -20.37
CA ASP A 197 15.72 11.20 -20.52
C ASP A 197 15.72 10.26 -21.74
N GLY A 198 16.60 10.48 -22.73
CA GLY A 198 16.69 9.69 -23.95
C GLY A 198 15.35 9.69 -24.73
N ASP A 199 14.80 8.51 -25.00
CA ASP A 199 13.53 8.35 -25.71
C ASP A 199 12.30 8.47 -24.80
N VAL A 200 12.48 8.66 -23.50
CA VAL A 200 11.39 8.70 -22.51
C VAL A 200 10.79 10.10 -22.46
N LYS A 201 9.77 10.33 -23.26
CA LYS A 201 9.06 11.61 -23.33
C LYS A 201 7.65 11.46 -23.87
N TRP A 202 6.79 12.35 -23.45
CA TRP A 202 5.42 12.51 -23.93
C TRP A 202 5.17 13.97 -24.33
N ASN A 203 4.24 14.17 -25.25
CA ASN A 203 3.83 15.51 -25.64
C ASN A 203 2.87 16.11 -24.62
N SER A 204 3.06 17.38 -24.32
CA SER A 204 2.16 18.16 -23.48
C SER A 204 1.97 19.56 -24.06
N PRO A 205 1.00 20.36 -23.56
CA PRO A 205 0.85 21.76 -23.95
C PRO A 205 2.08 22.62 -23.65
N TRP A 206 2.96 22.17 -22.77
CA TRP A 206 4.18 22.90 -22.33
C TRP A 206 5.43 22.46 -23.09
N GLY A 207 5.32 21.43 -23.92
CA GLY A 207 6.41 20.82 -24.66
C GLY A 207 6.58 19.34 -24.33
N SER A 208 7.57 18.70 -24.99
CA SER A 208 7.93 17.32 -24.68
C SER A 208 8.55 17.20 -23.30
N GLY A 209 8.19 16.15 -22.57
CA GLY A 209 8.67 15.92 -21.21
C GLY A 209 8.00 14.72 -20.57
N ARG A 210 8.00 14.68 -19.26
CA ARG A 210 7.43 13.61 -18.44
C ARG A 210 6.78 14.12 -17.14
N PRO A 211 5.88 13.37 -16.51
CA PRO A 211 5.28 13.78 -15.26
C PRO A 211 6.32 13.92 -14.14
N GLY A 212 6.07 14.82 -13.21
CA GLY A 212 6.70 14.83 -11.90
C GLY A 212 6.15 13.69 -11.04
N TRP A 213 6.95 13.21 -10.09
CA TRP A 213 6.61 12.05 -9.28
C TRP A 213 5.30 12.20 -8.48
N HIS A 214 4.97 13.41 -8.01
CA HIS A 214 3.83 13.61 -7.13
C HIS A 214 2.48 13.63 -7.85
N ILE A 215 2.44 14.09 -9.12
CA ILE A 215 1.19 14.20 -9.87
C ILE A 215 0.63 12.83 -10.29
N GLU A 216 1.48 11.81 -10.35
CA GLU A 216 1.09 10.46 -10.73
C GLU A 216 -0.01 9.91 -9.83
N CYS A 217 0.23 9.90 -8.50
CA CYS A 217 -0.72 9.38 -7.52
C CYS A 217 -2.01 10.22 -7.48
N SER A 218 -1.90 11.54 -7.54
CA SER A 218 -3.08 12.43 -7.59
C SER A 218 -3.97 12.13 -8.79
N ALA A 219 -3.38 11.96 -9.97
CA ALA A 219 -4.11 11.68 -11.20
C ALA A 219 -4.74 10.28 -11.20
N MET A 220 -3.97 9.26 -10.81
CA MET A 220 -4.45 7.88 -10.77
C MET A 220 -5.53 7.68 -9.70
N ALA A 221 -5.34 8.25 -8.50
CA ALA A 221 -6.32 8.15 -7.42
C ALA A 221 -7.64 8.84 -7.79
N THR A 222 -7.58 10.07 -8.33
CA THR A 222 -8.80 10.78 -8.74
C THR A 222 -9.49 10.16 -9.95
N ALA A 223 -8.74 9.59 -10.89
CA ALA A 223 -9.32 8.90 -12.06
C ALA A 223 -10.08 7.62 -11.69
N LEU A 224 -9.58 6.85 -10.73
CA LEU A 224 -10.12 5.54 -10.37
C LEU A 224 -11.08 5.57 -9.17
N LEU A 225 -10.79 6.41 -8.18
CA LEU A 225 -11.56 6.49 -6.95
C LEU A 225 -12.39 7.77 -6.82
N GLY A 226 -12.20 8.73 -7.75
CA GLY A 226 -12.88 10.03 -7.76
C GLY A 226 -12.23 11.07 -6.86
N ASP A 227 -12.74 12.31 -6.89
CA ASP A 227 -12.13 13.49 -6.26
C ASP A 227 -11.92 13.38 -4.75
N GLN A 228 -12.66 12.52 -4.10
CA GLN A 228 -12.63 12.32 -2.64
C GLN A 228 -12.55 10.85 -2.31
N ILE A 229 -11.49 10.44 -1.64
CA ILE A 229 -11.25 9.07 -1.21
C ILE A 229 -11.39 8.92 0.31
N ASP A 230 -11.66 7.70 0.78
CA ASP A 230 -11.88 7.47 2.20
C ASP A 230 -10.55 7.33 2.93
N ILE A 231 -9.66 6.50 2.44
CA ILE A 231 -8.38 6.19 3.09
C ILE A 231 -7.24 6.27 2.07
N HIS A 232 -6.13 6.91 2.47
CA HIS A 232 -4.87 6.88 1.75
C HIS A 232 -3.76 6.40 2.67
N CYS A 233 -2.95 5.44 2.20
CA CYS A 233 -1.87 4.84 2.97
C CYS A 233 -0.51 4.97 2.28
N GLY A 234 0.55 4.95 3.09
CA GLY A 234 1.94 4.87 2.66
C GLY A 234 2.91 4.70 3.82
N GLY A 235 4.20 4.81 3.56
CA GLY A 235 5.23 4.94 4.58
C GLY A 235 5.23 6.35 5.20
N VAL A 236 5.82 6.51 6.38
CA VAL A 236 5.97 7.85 7.00
C VAL A 236 6.87 8.77 6.17
N ASP A 237 7.71 8.24 5.31
CA ASP A 237 8.52 8.97 4.34
C ASP A 237 7.70 9.56 3.19
N ASN A 238 6.51 9.03 2.94
CA ASN A 238 5.57 9.60 1.97
C ASN A 238 4.84 10.83 2.51
N ILE A 239 4.74 11.02 3.84
CA ILE A 239 4.03 12.18 4.43
C ILE A 239 4.53 13.47 3.77
N PHE A 240 5.86 13.64 3.71
CA PHE A 240 6.50 14.77 3.08
C PHE A 240 7.72 14.33 2.25
N PRO A 241 7.83 14.81 0.99
CA PRO A 241 6.95 15.78 0.34
C PRO A 241 5.73 15.19 -0.39
N HIS A 242 5.65 13.85 -0.57
CA HIS A 242 4.80 13.21 -1.56
C HIS A 242 3.28 13.42 -1.29
N HIS A 243 2.78 12.97 -0.14
CA HIS A 243 1.36 13.07 0.18
C HIS A 243 0.91 14.53 0.42
N GLU A 244 1.80 15.37 0.95
CA GLU A 244 1.55 16.81 1.06
C GLU A 244 1.34 17.43 -0.33
N ALA A 245 2.18 17.06 -1.30
CA ALA A 245 2.03 17.50 -2.68
C ALA A 245 0.75 16.96 -3.34
N GLU A 246 0.37 15.71 -3.05
CA GLU A 246 -0.89 15.13 -3.56
C GLU A 246 -2.13 15.89 -3.06
N ILE A 247 -2.14 16.31 -1.78
CA ILE A 247 -3.19 17.17 -1.23
C ILE A 247 -3.27 18.47 -2.02
N ALA A 248 -2.13 19.15 -2.17
CA ALA A 248 -2.05 20.43 -2.85
C ALA A 248 -2.54 20.34 -4.31
N GLN A 249 -2.14 19.28 -5.02
CA GLN A 249 -2.55 19.04 -6.41
C GLN A 249 -4.06 18.73 -6.51
N SER A 250 -4.52 17.75 -5.74
CA SER A 250 -5.90 17.26 -5.83
C SER A 250 -6.92 18.29 -5.32
N GLU A 251 -6.67 18.90 -4.16
CA GLU A 251 -7.53 19.93 -3.60
C GLU A 251 -7.43 21.23 -4.38
N GLY A 252 -6.25 21.57 -4.90
CA GLY A 252 -6.04 22.70 -5.79
C GLY A 252 -6.90 22.62 -7.06
N VAL A 253 -6.94 21.45 -7.72
CA VAL A 253 -7.77 21.25 -8.92
C VAL A 253 -9.25 21.20 -8.57
N THR A 254 -9.63 20.42 -7.56
CA THR A 254 -11.05 20.10 -7.32
C THR A 254 -11.76 21.07 -6.40
N GLY A 255 -11.04 21.76 -5.52
CA GLY A 255 -11.59 22.58 -4.44
C GLY A 255 -12.28 21.74 -3.34
N LYS A 256 -12.05 20.42 -3.31
CA LYS A 256 -12.66 19.47 -2.36
C LYS A 256 -11.56 18.83 -1.52
N LYS A 257 -11.88 18.50 -0.27
CA LYS A 257 -10.96 17.72 0.57
C LYS A 257 -10.70 16.35 -0.07
N PHE A 258 -9.43 16.05 -0.39
CA PHE A 258 -9.02 14.88 -1.16
C PHE A 258 -9.23 13.58 -0.37
N VAL A 259 -8.62 13.46 0.80
CA VAL A 259 -8.63 12.24 1.62
C VAL A 259 -9.26 12.49 2.97
N ARG A 260 -10.04 11.53 3.48
CA ARG A 260 -10.59 11.61 4.84
C ARG A 260 -9.61 11.11 5.89
N TYR A 261 -9.02 9.92 5.69
CA TYR A 261 -8.10 9.31 6.65
C TYR A 261 -6.73 9.05 6.01
N TRP A 262 -5.70 9.63 6.57
CA TRP A 262 -4.32 9.40 6.21
C TRP A 262 -3.66 8.47 7.19
N LEU A 263 -3.19 7.30 6.72
CA LEU A 263 -2.56 6.29 7.57
C LEU A 263 -1.13 5.99 7.10
N HIS A 264 -0.17 6.08 8.00
CA HIS A 264 1.25 5.93 7.65
C HIS A 264 1.93 4.86 8.49
N CYS A 265 2.65 3.97 7.81
CA CYS A 265 3.45 2.92 8.42
C CYS A 265 4.85 3.46 8.75
N ALA A 266 5.31 3.25 9.99
CA ALA A 266 6.63 3.67 10.43
C ALA A 266 7.75 2.87 9.76
N HIS A 267 8.98 3.41 9.76
CA HIS A 267 10.16 2.82 9.13
C HIS A 267 10.51 1.44 9.67
N LEU A 268 11.17 0.66 8.82
CA LEU A 268 11.91 -0.52 9.22
C LEU A 268 13.39 -0.15 9.36
N LEU A 269 13.96 -0.50 10.50
CA LEU A 269 15.40 -0.44 10.78
C LEU A 269 15.98 -1.85 10.68
N VAL A 270 17.25 -1.97 10.39
CA VAL A 270 18.00 -3.23 10.45
C VAL A 270 19.14 -3.05 11.45
N ASP A 271 19.13 -3.87 12.51
CA ASP A 271 20.08 -3.77 13.61
C ASP A 271 20.22 -2.34 14.16
N GLY A 272 19.06 -1.67 14.33
CA GLY A 272 18.96 -0.31 14.86
C GLY A 272 19.32 0.81 13.88
N GLN A 273 19.70 0.50 12.65
CA GLN A 273 20.12 1.46 11.64
C GLN A 273 19.15 1.53 10.46
N LYS A 274 19.12 2.68 9.78
CA LYS A 274 18.38 2.82 8.51
C LYS A 274 18.96 1.84 7.48
N MET A 275 18.08 1.18 6.73
CA MET A 275 18.48 0.26 5.67
C MET A 275 19.13 1.02 4.52
N ALA A 276 20.34 0.63 4.13
CA ALA A 276 21.07 1.21 3.01
C ALA A 276 21.97 0.16 2.35
N LYS A 277 22.06 0.19 1.01
CA LYS A 277 22.95 -0.72 0.26
C LYS A 277 24.41 -0.55 0.66
N SER A 278 24.85 0.69 0.93
CA SER A 278 26.22 1.01 1.36
C SER A 278 26.60 0.45 2.73
N LEU A 279 25.61 0.13 3.57
CA LEU A 279 25.81 -0.47 4.90
C LEU A 279 25.75 -2.00 4.88
N GLY A 280 25.47 -2.61 3.73
CA GLY A 280 25.33 -4.07 3.64
C GLY A 280 24.13 -4.66 4.41
N ASN A 281 23.23 -3.81 4.88
CA ASN A 281 22.04 -4.15 5.66
C ASN A 281 20.73 -4.05 4.86
N PHE A 282 20.82 -4.09 3.53
CA PHE A 282 19.70 -4.02 2.60
C PHE A 282 19.23 -5.44 2.25
N TYR A 283 18.01 -5.80 2.66
CA TYR A 283 17.48 -7.14 2.44
C TYR A 283 16.20 -7.09 1.59
N THR A 284 16.16 -7.95 0.56
CA THR A 284 14.97 -8.27 -0.22
C THR A 284 14.28 -9.52 0.34
N VAL A 285 13.07 -9.82 -0.13
CA VAL A 285 12.38 -11.08 0.25
C VAL A 285 13.21 -12.31 -0.12
N PRO A 286 13.80 -12.46 -1.33
CA PRO A 286 14.69 -13.56 -1.66
C PRO A 286 15.90 -13.71 -0.73
N ASP A 287 16.50 -12.60 -0.27
CA ASP A 287 17.65 -12.69 0.65
C ASP A 287 17.27 -13.35 1.98
N VAL A 288 16.05 -13.09 2.46
CA VAL A 288 15.55 -13.73 3.69
C VAL A 288 15.14 -15.18 3.43
N LEU A 289 14.50 -15.47 2.28
CA LEU A 289 14.18 -16.85 1.89
C LEU A 289 15.45 -17.71 1.74
N ALA A 290 16.54 -17.17 1.20
CA ALA A 290 17.82 -17.85 1.05
C ALA A 290 18.45 -18.30 2.39
N LYS A 291 18.00 -17.69 3.51
CA LYS A 291 18.36 -18.12 4.87
C LYS A 291 17.36 -19.14 5.46
N ASN A 292 16.64 -19.84 4.59
CA ASN A 292 15.68 -20.89 4.94
C ASN A 292 14.49 -20.40 5.79
N TYR A 293 14.11 -19.11 5.68
CA TYR A 293 12.85 -18.61 6.21
C TYR A 293 11.74 -18.73 5.17
N THR A 294 10.48 -18.80 5.61
CA THR A 294 9.30 -18.84 4.76
C THR A 294 8.66 -17.45 4.62
N GLY A 295 7.82 -17.25 3.59
CA GLY A 295 7.05 -16.02 3.43
C GLY A 295 6.15 -15.71 4.63
N ARG A 296 5.58 -16.74 5.29
CA ARG A 296 4.78 -16.59 6.51
C ARG A 296 5.60 -16.07 7.69
N GLU A 297 6.81 -16.60 7.88
CA GLU A 297 7.71 -16.16 8.95
C GLU A 297 8.16 -14.71 8.71
N ILE A 298 8.44 -14.35 7.44
CA ILE A 298 8.76 -12.96 7.06
C ILE A 298 7.56 -12.04 7.33
N ARG A 299 6.38 -12.41 6.87
CA ARG A 299 5.15 -11.64 7.10
C ARG A 299 4.90 -11.44 8.59
N TYR A 300 5.00 -12.48 9.41
CA TYR A 300 4.87 -12.39 10.86
C TYR A 300 5.87 -11.42 11.46
N ALA A 301 7.16 -11.55 11.11
CA ALA A 301 8.21 -10.66 11.61
C ALA A 301 7.95 -9.18 11.29
N LEU A 302 7.39 -8.88 10.11
CA LEU A 302 7.08 -7.51 9.68
C LEU A 302 5.82 -6.94 10.35
N LEU A 303 4.96 -7.78 10.93
CA LEU A 303 3.74 -7.38 11.65
C LEU A 303 3.88 -7.36 13.17
N ARG A 304 4.99 -7.85 13.74
CA ARG A 304 5.13 -8.08 15.19
C ARG A 304 5.07 -6.84 16.08
N VAL A 305 5.15 -5.64 15.50
CA VAL A 305 4.97 -4.38 16.21
C VAL A 305 3.91 -3.53 15.53
N HIS A 306 3.27 -2.66 16.31
CA HIS A 306 2.27 -1.75 15.78
C HIS A 306 2.79 -0.95 14.59
N TYR A 307 1.97 -0.75 13.54
CA TYR A 307 2.41 -0.13 12.27
C TYR A 307 3.00 1.28 12.45
N ARG A 308 2.60 2.03 13.47
CA ARG A 308 3.13 3.37 13.77
C ARG A 308 4.43 3.36 14.58
N VAL A 309 4.90 2.21 15.04
CA VAL A 309 6.15 2.07 15.79
C VAL A 309 7.25 1.60 14.84
N PRO A 310 8.45 2.20 14.83
CA PRO A 310 9.55 1.67 14.04
C PRO A 310 9.84 0.21 14.38
N LEU A 311 9.98 -0.62 13.34
CA LEU A 311 10.34 -2.03 13.51
C LEU A 311 11.85 -2.20 13.35
N ASN A 312 12.50 -2.75 14.34
CA ASN A 312 13.89 -3.19 14.21
C ASN A 312 13.94 -4.65 13.74
N PHE A 313 14.31 -4.85 12.47
CA PHE A 313 14.53 -6.17 11.90
C PHE A 313 15.88 -6.71 12.36
N THR A 314 15.87 -7.91 12.92
CA THR A 314 17.08 -8.64 13.34
C THR A 314 16.93 -10.12 13.00
N TRP A 315 18.04 -10.82 12.82
CA TRP A 315 18.00 -12.28 12.57
C TRP A 315 17.51 -13.06 13.80
N GLU A 316 17.70 -12.53 15.01
CA GLU A 316 17.11 -13.11 16.22
C GLU A 316 15.58 -12.98 16.20
N GLY A 317 15.05 -11.81 15.83
CA GLY A 317 13.62 -11.62 15.64
C GLY A 317 13.01 -12.50 14.55
N MET A 318 13.80 -12.91 13.54
CA MET A 318 13.35 -13.90 12.55
C MET A 318 13.26 -15.32 13.13
N LYS A 319 14.16 -15.70 14.08
CA LYS A 319 14.05 -16.98 14.79
C LYS A 319 12.81 -17.02 15.68
N GLU A 320 12.56 -15.95 16.44
CA GLU A 320 11.34 -15.80 17.25
C GLU A 320 10.08 -15.89 16.37
N ALA A 321 10.08 -15.23 15.20
CA ALA A 321 8.98 -15.31 14.25
C ALA A 321 8.70 -16.74 13.79
N ARG A 322 9.76 -17.52 13.50
CA ARG A 322 9.67 -18.94 13.13
C ARG A 322 9.03 -19.78 14.24
N GLU A 323 9.48 -19.59 15.49
CA GLU A 323 8.95 -20.30 16.65
C GLU A 323 7.46 -20.00 16.86
N ASN A 324 7.08 -18.74 16.79
CA ASN A 324 5.69 -18.30 16.95
C ASN A 324 4.77 -18.82 15.83
N VAL A 325 5.21 -18.79 14.58
CA VAL A 325 4.46 -19.34 13.44
C VAL A 325 4.27 -20.85 13.59
N ARG A 326 5.31 -21.60 14.01
CA ARG A 326 5.21 -23.03 14.27
C ARG A 326 4.26 -23.36 15.41
N ALA A 327 4.34 -22.61 16.52
CA ALA A 327 3.47 -22.80 17.67
C ALA A 327 1.99 -22.53 17.31
N SER A 328 1.72 -21.47 16.55
CA SER A 328 0.38 -21.13 16.06
C SER A 328 -0.18 -22.23 15.16
N THR A 329 0.62 -22.73 14.21
CA THR A 329 0.21 -23.83 13.32
C THR A 329 -0.12 -25.11 14.10
N ALA A 330 0.69 -25.46 15.11
CA ALA A 330 0.42 -26.63 15.96
C ALA A 330 -0.87 -26.48 16.77
N ARG A 331 -1.17 -25.29 17.33
CA ARG A 331 -2.43 -25.03 18.04
C ARG A 331 -3.63 -25.21 17.12
N THR A 332 -3.58 -24.64 15.91
CA THR A 332 -4.68 -24.76 14.93
C THR A 332 -4.93 -26.22 14.54
N MET A 333 -3.87 -27.01 14.33
CA MET A 333 -4.01 -28.45 14.03
C MET A 333 -4.63 -29.21 15.18
N ASN A 334 -4.24 -28.94 16.43
CA ASN A 334 -4.81 -29.59 17.61
C ASN A 334 -6.29 -29.23 17.82
N THR A 335 -6.68 -27.97 17.60
CA THR A 335 -8.07 -27.53 17.68
C THR A 335 -8.94 -28.23 16.63
N ARG A 336 -8.43 -28.38 15.39
CA ARG A 336 -9.12 -29.12 14.32
C ARG A 336 -9.28 -30.61 14.66
N ALA A 337 -8.23 -31.25 15.17
CA ALA A 337 -8.29 -32.65 15.58
C ALA A 337 -9.29 -32.88 16.69
N SER A 338 -9.39 -31.97 17.66
CA SER A 338 -10.38 -32.02 18.72
C SER A 338 -11.81 -31.81 18.21
N ALA A 339 -12.03 -30.90 17.27
CA ALA A 339 -13.35 -30.62 16.66
C ALA A 339 -13.83 -31.85 15.85
N ILE A 340 -12.96 -32.50 15.08
CA ILE A 340 -13.28 -33.71 14.33
C ILE A 340 -13.63 -34.84 15.30
N HIS A 341 -12.91 -35.00 16.41
CA HIS A 341 -13.17 -36.02 17.41
C HIS A 341 -14.52 -35.84 18.12
N THR A 342 -14.96 -34.58 18.34
CA THR A 342 -16.23 -34.24 18.91
C THR A 342 -17.40 -34.53 17.95
N GLN A 343 -17.22 -34.34 16.66
CA GLN A 343 -18.23 -34.67 15.64
C GLN A 343 -18.38 -36.18 15.42
N THR A 344 -17.29 -36.94 15.46
CA THR A 344 -17.35 -38.40 15.32
C THR A 344 -17.80 -39.13 16.58
N GLY A 345 -17.72 -38.53 17.75
CA GLY A 345 -18.18 -39.08 19.02
C GLY A 345 -19.66 -38.97 19.27
N SER A 346 -20.42 -38.22 18.45
CA SER A 346 -21.90 -38.07 18.62
C SER A 346 -22.76 -39.00 17.75
N GLU A 347 -22.16 -39.88 16.93
CA GLU A 347 -22.88 -40.82 16.05
C GLU A 347 -23.01 -42.22 16.63
N SER A 348 -23.33 -42.36 17.91
CA SER A 348 -23.71 -43.66 18.48
C SER A 348 -25.01 -43.64 19.19
N LYS A 349 -26.12 -43.31 18.50
CA LYS A 349 -27.51 -43.72 18.83
C LYS A 349 -28.40 -43.55 17.60
N LEU A 350 -28.31 -44.48 16.67
CA LEU A 350 -29.37 -44.71 15.68
C LEU A 350 -30.42 -45.67 16.28
N PRO A 351 -31.72 -45.32 16.27
CA PRO A 351 -32.79 -46.28 16.56
C PRO A 351 -32.95 -47.21 15.35
N ARG A 352 -33.09 -48.51 15.63
CA ARG A 352 -33.41 -49.55 14.65
C ARG A 352 -34.81 -49.33 14.07
N THR A 353 -34.90 -49.62 12.75
CA THR A 353 -36.05 -50.00 11.93
C THR A 353 -36.99 -48.90 11.42
N MET A 354 -36.94 -48.67 10.11
CA MET A 354 -38.10 -48.75 9.20
C MET A 354 -37.65 -48.84 7.72
N PRO A 355 -38.51 -49.35 6.79
CA PRO A 355 -38.07 -50.07 5.62
C PRO A 355 -37.87 -49.20 4.34
N VAL A 356 -37.04 -49.76 3.47
CA VAL A 356 -36.71 -49.28 2.14
C VAL A 356 -37.93 -49.10 1.23
N ARG A 357 -38.12 -47.91 0.66
CA ARG A 357 -38.83 -47.71 -0.60
C ARG A 357 -37.85 -47.22 -1.64
N LYS A 358 -37.67 -48.01 -2.70
CA LYS A 358 -36.96 -47.62 -3.94
C LYS A 358 -37.82 -46.62 -4.71
N THR A 359 -37.25 -45.49 -5.12
CA THR A 359 -37.64 -44.78 -6.37
C THR A 359 -36.42 -44.08 -6.94
N SER A 360 -36.09 -44.55 -8.13
CA SER A 360 -35.53 -43.94 -9.36
C SER A 360 -34.66 -42.72 -9.31
N GLU A 361 -33.55 -42.92 -9.98
CA GLU A 361 -32.56 -42.01 -10.53
C GLU A 361 -33.10 -40.68 -11.08
N ASN A 362 -32.36 -39.59 -10.79
CA ASN A 362 -32.11 -38.56 -11.79
C ASN A 362 -30.78 -37.87 -11.50
N HIS A 363 -29.92 -37.89 -12.50
CA HIS A 363 -28.68 -37.15 -12.65
C HIS A 363 -28.91 -35.65 -12.50
N ILE A 364 -28.14 -34.97 -11.66
CA ILE A 364 -27.70 -33.61 -11.92
C ILE A 364 -26.19 -33.51 -11.56
N SER A 365 -25.42 -33.26 -12.58
CA SER A 365 -23.98 -32.99 -12.55
C SER A 365 -23.68 -31.61 -12.00
N GLY A 366 -22.56 -31.47 -11.32
CA GLY A 366 -21.79 -30.23 -11.25
C GLY A 366 -22.04 -29.35 -10.05
N GLY A 367 -21.64 -29.79 -8.87
CA GLY A 367 -21.40 -28.93 -7.72
C GLY A 367 -19.90 -28.72 -7.57
N CYS A 368 -19.45 -27.48 -7.82
CA CYS A 368 -18.10 -27.05 -7.55
C CYS A 368 -17.84 -27.15 -6.04
N VAL A 369 -17.14 -28.17 -5.60
CA VAL A 369 -16.60 -28.26 -4.26
C VAL A 369 -15.39 -27.32 -4.20
N VAL A 370 -15.66 -26.03 -3.98
CA VAL A 370 -14.61 -25.11 -3.49
C VAL A 370 -14.24 -25.60 -2.12
N SER A 371 -13.04 -26.17 -2.01
CA SER A 371 -12.59 -26.82 -0.78
C SER A 371 -12.65 -25.83 0.38
N CYS A 372 -13.40 -26.14 1.40
CA CYS A 372 -13.47 -25.44 2.69
C CYS A 372 -12.09 -25.23 3.35
N SER A 373 -11.09 -26.01 2.93
CA SER A 373 -9.71 -25.95 3.42
C SER A 373 -8.98 -24.63 3.16
N ARG A 374 -9.26 -23.94 2.04
CA ARG A 374 -8.62 -22.63 1.75
C ARG A 374 -9.14 -21.48 2.61
N ILE A 375 -10.44 -21.48 2.90
CA ILE A 375 -11.06 -20.43 3.76
C ILE A 375 -10.58 -20.60 5.21
N GLU A 376 -10.42 -21.83 5.67
CA GLU A 376 -9.98 -22.12 7.04
C GLU A 376 -8.46 -21.91 7.24
N GLU A 377 -7.62 -22.13 6.23
CA GLU A 377 -6.21 -21.74 6.27
C GLU A 377 -6.04 -20.21 6.37
N ASP A 378 -6.81 -19.46 5.59
CA ASP A 378 -6.81 -18.00 5.64
C ASP A 378 -7.26 -17.44 7.00
N VAL A 379 -8.23 -18.08 7.67
CA VAL A 379 -8.71 -17.67 9.01
C VAL A 379 -7.66 -18.00 10.09
N GLY A 380 -7.00 -19.16 10.01
CA GLY A 380 -5.94 -19.52 10.96
C GLY A 380 -4.70 -18.65 10.85
N GLU A 381 -4.32 -18.24 9.63
CA GLU A 381 -3.25 -17.27 9.40
C GLU A 381 -3.62 -15.86 9.83
N LEU A 382 -4.84 -15.46 9.55
CA LEU A 382 -5.37 -14.19 10.02
C LEU A 382 -5.33 -14.13 11.56
N ALA A 383 -5.66 -15.20 12.28
CA ALA A 383 -5.58 -15.27 13.74
C ALA A 383 -4.12 -15.12 14.23
N ALA A 384 -3.13 -15.77 13.59
CA ALA A 384 -1.73 -15.66 13.99
C ALA A 384 -1.14 -14.28 13.68
N CYS A 385 -1.51 -13.67 12.54
CA CYS A 385 -1.16 -12.29 12.21
C CYS A 385 -1.89 -11.28 13.12
N ILE A 386 -3.11 -11.61 13.49
CA ILE A 386 -3.95 -10.87 14.43
C ILE A 386 -3.35 -10.91 15.83
N ASP A 387 -2.89 -12.05 16.36
CA ASP A 387 -2.22 -12.13 17.65
C ASP A 387 -0.94 -11.28 17.72
N ALA A 388 -0.14 -11.27 16.64
CA ALA A 388 1.01 -10.38 16.54
C ALA A 388 0.63 -8.89 16.45
N PHE A 389 -0.46 -8.59 15.74
CA PHE A 389 -1.04 -7.26 15.64
C PHE A 389 -1.70 -6.82 16.95
N TYR A 390 -2.34 -7.74 17.68
CA TYR A 390 -3.00 -7.46 18.96
C TYR A 390 -2.04 -7.29 20.11
N HIS A 391 -0.90 -7.96 20.14
CA HIS A 391 0.15 -7.63 21.09
C HIS A 391 0.65 -6.18 20.90
N SER A 392 0.52 -5.65 19.69
CA SER A 392 0.79 -4.26 19.36
C SER A 392 -0.42 -3.31 19.57
N MET A 393 -1.63 -3.86 19.77
CA MET A 393 -2.90 -3.12 19.90
C MET A 393 -3.53 -3.20 21.31
N GLU A 394 -2.79 -3.60 22.33
CA GLU A 394 -3.26 -3.60 23.75
C GLU A 394 -3.85 -2.25 24.21
N LEU A 395 -3.68 -1.21 23.41
CA LEU A 395 -4.30 0.11 23.61
C LEU A 395 -5.75 0.22 23.09
N MET A 396 -6.32 -0.81 22.46
CA MET A 396 -7.67 -0.76 21.86
C MET A 396 -8.67 -1.79 22.38
N GLY A 397 -8.50 -2.33 23.58
CA GLY A 397 -9.53 -3.10 24.32
C GLY A 397 -9.75 -4.55 23.84
N TRP A 398 -9.54 -5.48 24.74
CA TRP A 398 -9.61 -6.95 24.59
C TRP A 398 -10.96 -7.54 24.15
N ASP A 399 -12.08 -6.81 24.33
CA ASP A 399 -13.42 -7.33 24.07
C ASP A 399 -13.77 -7.52 22.59
N THR A 400 -12.99 -6.94 21.68
CA THR A 400 -13.18 -7.07 20.22
C THR A 400 -12.68 -8.42 19.69
N ILE A 401 -11.71 -9.03 20.36
CA ILE A 401 -11.02 -10.27 19.94
C ILE A 401 -11.91 -11.48 20.06
N LEU A 402 -12.66 -11.59 21.17
CA LEU A 402 -13.52 -12.73 21.48
C LEU A 402 -14.76 -12.81 20.59
N SER A 403 -15.10 -11.77 19.84
CA SER A 403 -16.23 -11.78 18.89
C SER A 403 -15.82 -12.23 17.47
N ILE A 404 -14.53 -12.46 17.22
CA ILE A 404 -13.97 -12.80 15.89
C ILE A 404 -13.47 -14.26 15.85
N LEU A 405 -13.24 -14.88 17.02
CA LEU A 405 -12.97 -16.30 17.16
C LEU A 405 -14.28 -17.09 17.27
#